data_696ea4eaaab5d879508debf8763a3a3a
#
_entry.id   696ea4eaaab5d879508debf8763a3a3a
#
_cell.length_a   1.000
_cell.length_b   1.000
_cell.length_c   1.000
_cell.angle_alpha   90.00
_cell.angle_beta   90.00
_cell.angle_gamma   90.00
#
_symmetry.space_group_name_H-M   'P 1'
#
loop_
_entity.id
_entity.type
_entity.pdbx_description
1 polymer ?
#
loop_
_entity_poly.entity_id
_entity_poly.type
_entity_poly.pdbx_seq_one_letter_code
_entity_poly.pdbx_strand_id
1 'polypeptide(L)'
;MSLNDIREVLSDNPNRALIARALKNEERLRFHCATELDEHNSNSTMYNFLSYIDNIYQSNEKSKLFRTLFRRPIPSISLTESIFTDLKKVFDGQNAVQEYKFTDSGLREDWERYSKDVLKEHQRWIGEGFNQFKYHINSMIVVDLPTEQTSDKPEPYYYWLMLENVLAFEVKPDTDTIEYVIFKTDNNHFAVIDDTYYRVCEYDQDITRFAVVSENMHDLGYCPVCFYWSDYLGTEKCLKESPLSKELDNLDYYVFKVVNKRMADLGGENPIYSIYEEAKGCDYEDKAIGCSCDNGFLVNKSSGEKIFNPDGSVMMCPSCGEKKFRGAGSIIYIPVPEEGEKAVTQPVSVIVTPVDTLKHIEQSVEKQRQYIYNSVVGYDGYDSGTAMNELQIKSKFENRRTVLNRLKSNFENAQYFVEDTICRLRYGKEYKGCVIDYGTEFYIYTIEELRARYKEAKASGSSETELDYLADQIMYTENKTNPVQLERMVILKQLEPFRHLTTREVVDLYKEGLTDEVTAKIKVNFTSLIDRFERENTNINDFGANVPFATKIERINNQIKDYVNGNK
;
A
#
# COMPACT_ATOMS: atom_id res chain seq x y z
N MET A 1 -5.65 -36.22 -0.04
CA MET A 1 -5.88 -36.32 1.43
C MET A 1 -7.08 -37.22 1.71
N SER A 2 -7.02 -38.16 2.67
CA SER A 2 -8.15 -39.01 3.03
C SER A 2 -9.08 -38.35 4.04
N LEU A 3 -10.34 -38.82 4.15
CA LEU A 3 -11.30 -38.26 5.13
C LEU A 3 -10.86 -38.48 6.59
N ASN A 4 -10.07 -39.51 6.85
CA ASN A 4 -9.53 -39.76 8.20
C ASN A 4 -8.42 -38.75 8.52
N ASP A 5 -7.55 -38.44 7.56
CA ASP A 5 -6.50 -37.43 7.72
C ASP A 5 -7.10 -36.05 8.01
N ILE A 6 -8.21 -35.70 7.32
CA ILE A 6 -8.94 -34.45 7.57
C ILE A 6 -9.44 -34.39 9.02
N ARG A 7 -10.02 -35.48 9.54
CA ARG A 7 -10.50 -35.56 10.94
C ARG A 7 -9.35 -35.41 11.95
N GLU A 8 -8.23 -36.06 11.70
CA GLU A 8 -7.05 -35.98 12.55
C GLU A 8 -6.50 -34.55 12.61
N VAL A 9 -6.32 -33.90 11.46
CA VAL A 9 -5.85 -32.52 11.36
C VAL A 9 -6.80 -31.54 12.04
N LEU A 10 -8.11 -31.71 11.88
CA LEU A 10 -9.10 -30.84 12.54
C LEU A 10 -9.14 -31.04 14.06
N SER A 11 -8.86 -32.24 14.57
CA SER A 11 -8.82 -32.54 16.00
C SER A 11 -7.58 -31.97 16.67
N ASP A 12 -6.42 -32.05 16.05
CA ASP A 12 -5.12 -31.60 16.60
C ASP A 12 -4.69 -30.20 16.15
N ASN A 13 -5.30 -29.67 15.13
CA ASN A 13 -5.05 -28.35 14.53
C ASN A 13 -3.62 -27.78 14.73
N PRO A 14 -2.62 -28.31 14.02
CA PRO A 14 -1.20 -28.01 14.24
C PRO A 14 -0.85 -26.52 13.96
N ASN A 15 -1.66 -25.84 13.16
CA ASN A 15 -1.41 -24.46 12.73
C ASN A 15 -2.06 -23.42 13.63
N ARG A 16 -2.90 -23.80 14.59
CA ARG A 16 -3.71 -22.85 15.39
C ARG A 16 -2.89 -21.74 16.04
N ALA A 17 -1.79 -22.10 16.70
CA ALA A 17 -0.92 -21.13 17.38
C ALA A 17 -0.22 -20.20 16.36
N LEU A 18 0.19 -20.75 15.22
CA LEU A 18 0.87 -20.03 14.16
C LEU A 18 -0.08 -19.05 13.46
N ILE A 19 -1.29 -19.48 13.13
CA ILE A 19 -2.35 -18.64 12.56
C ILE A 19 -2.67 -17.49 13.53
N ALA A 20 -2.87 -17.78 14.82
CA ALA A 20 -3.16 -16.75 15.81
C ALA A 20 -2.05 -15.70 15.92
N ARG A 21 -0.79 -16.13 15.83
CA ARG A 21 0.37 -15.22 15.81
C ARG A 21 0.41 -14.34 14.55
N ALA A 22 0.12 -14.91 13.39
CA ALA A 22 0.08 -14.20 12.11
C ALA A 22 -1.06 -13.16 12.10
N LEU A 23 -2.25 -13.53 12.59
CA LEU A 23 -3.39 -12.62 12.72
C LEU A 23 -3.10 -11.47 13.68
N LYS A 24 -2.44 -11.73 14.81
CA LYS A 24 -2.06 -10.67 15.75
C LYS A 24 -1.08 -9.66 15.13
N ASN A 25 -0.13 -10.14 14.32
CA ASN A 25 0.78 -9.26 13.59
C ASN A 25 0.04 -8.43 12.53
N GLU A 26 -0.88 -9.04 11.82
CA GLU A 26 -1.72 -8.37 10.81
C GLU A 26 -2.65 -7.33 11.43
N GLU A 27 -3.25 -7.63 12.59
CA GLU A 27 -4.06 -6.68 13.34
C GLU A 27 -3.27 -5.41 13.70
N ARG A 28 -2.01 -5.57 14.12
CA ARG A 28 -1.13 -4.44 14.41
C ARG A 28 -0.78 -3.62 13.15
N LEU A 29 -0.56 -4.28 12.01
CA LEU A 29 -0.39 -3.59 10.72
C LEU A 29 -1.64 -2.79 10.36
N ARG A 30 -2.82 -3.40 10.46
CA ARG A 30 -4.12 -2.76 10.17
C ARG A 30 -4.38 -1.58 11.09
N PHE A 31 -3.97 -1.63 12.36
CA PHE A 31 -4.07 -0.50 13.28
C PHE A 31 -3.43 0.78 12.71
N HIS A 32 -2.28 0.67 12.05
CA HIS A 32 -1.58 1.80 11.45
C HIS A 32 -2.03 2.17 10.03
N CYS A 33 -2.79 1.31 9.35
CA CYS A 33 -3.14 1.49 7.94
C CYS A 33 -4.64 1.69 7.69
N ALA A 34 -5.52 1.16 8.55
CA ALA A 34 -6.97 1.21 8.34
C ALA A 34 -7.61 2.37 9.08
N THR A 35 -8.52 3.08 8.41
CA THR A 35 -9.30 4.18 9.00
C THR A 35 -10.41 3.70 9.91
N GLU A 36 -10.95 2.50 9.66
CA GLU A 36 -12.05 1.89 10.39
C GLU A 36 -11.55 0.65 11.13
N LEU A 37 -11.31 0.77 12.42
CA LEU A 37 -11.13 -0.36 13.33
C LEU A 37 -12.17 -0.31 14.42
N ASP A 38 -12.67 -1.47 14.81
CA ASP A 38 -13.65 -1.60 15.88
C ASP A 38 -13.03 -1.15 17.21
N GLU A 39 -13.55 -0.05 17.76
CA GLU A 39 -13.08 0.51 19.03
C GLU A 39 -13.51 -0.30 20.24
N HIS A 40 -14.49 -1.20 20.07
CA HIS A 40 -15.15 -1.89 21.18
C HIS A 40 -14.56 -3.27 21.49
N ASN A 41 -13.63 -3.77 20.68
CA ASN A 41 -13.00 -5.05 20.95
C ASN A 41 -11.91 -4.90 22.02
N SER A 42 -12.12 -5.45 23.20
CA SER A 42 -11.19 -5.42 24.33
C SER A 42 -9.82 -6.08 24.05
N ASN A 43 -9.73 -6.91 23.01
CA ASN A 43 -8.51 -7.57 22.55
C ASN A 43 -7.89 -6.85 21.34
N SER A 44 -8.38 -5.68 20.96
CA SER A 44 -7.87 -4.93 19.81
C SER A 44 -6.49 -4.35 20.08
N THR A 45 -5.71 -4.16 19.02
CA THR A 45 -4.41 -3.47 19.05
C THR A 45 -4.54 -2.05 19.62
N MET A 46 -5.68 -1.40 19.39
CA MET A 46 -6.02 -0.10 19.96
C MET A 46 -6.01 -0.14 21.49
N TYR A 47 -6.63 -1.15 22.08
CA TYR A 47 -6.64 -1.33 23.55
C TYR A 47 -5.22 -1.56 24.08
N ASN A 48 -4.43 -2.43 23.44
CA ASN A 48 -3.05 -2.70 23.81
C ASN A 48 -2.17 -1.45 23.73
N PHE A 49 -2.33 -0.65 22.68
CA PHE A 49 -1.61 0.62 22.54
C PHE A 49 -1.96 1.60 23.65
N LEU A 50 -3.23 1.80 23.95
CA LEU A 50 -3.67 2.70 25.02
C LEU A 50 -3.23 2.20 26.40
N SER A 51 -3.21 0.89 26.64
CA SER A 51 -2.66 0.30 27.85
C SER A 51 -1.15 0.57 28.02
N TYR A 52 -0.39 0.50 26.91
CA TYR A 52 1.02 0.89 26.89
C TYR A 52 1.20 2.37 27.27
N ILE A 53 0.35 3.26 26.78
CA ILE A 53 0.36 4.69 27.13
C ILE A 53 0.08 4.92 28.61
N ASP A 54 -0.88 4.18 29.19
CA ASP A 54 -1.20 4.27 30.62
C ASP A 54 0.01 3.86 31.50
N ASN A 55 0.81 2.91 31.04
CA ASN A 55 2.04 2.51 31.74
C ASN A 55 3.17 3.56 31.65
N ILE A 56 3.21 4.34 30.57
CA ILE A 56 4.19 5.44 30.41
C ILE A 56 3.84 6.62 31.33
N TYR A 57 2.54 6.96 31.40
CA TYR A 57 2.08 8.07 32.22
C TYR A 57 1.72 7.60 33.62
N GLN A 58 2.51 8.00 34.60
CA GLN A 58 2.20 7.76 36.01
C GLN A 58 1.01 8.61 36.50
N SER A 59 0.60 9.64 35.76
CA SER A 59 -0.51 10.53 36.07
C SER A 59 -1.74 10.16 35.25
N ASN A 60 -2.84 9.81 35.92
CA ASN A 60 -4.13 9.55 35.30
C ASN A 60 -4.64 10.75 34.48
N GLU A 61 -4.30 11.98 34.86
CA GLU A 61 -4.70 13.20 34.17
C GLU A 61 -4.02 13.33 32.80
N LYS A 62 -2.72 13.03 32.74
CA LYS A 62 -1.96 13.02 31.47
C LYS A 62 -2.45 11.92 30.53
N SER A 63 -2.73 10.73 31.06
CA SER A 63 -3.29 9.64 30.27
C SER A 63 -4.68 10.00 29.73
N LYS A 64 -5.57 10.61 30.54
CA LYS A 64 -6.87 11.11 30.08
C LYS A 64 -6.74 12.18 28.99
N LEU A 65 -5.82 13.14 29.16
CA LEU A 65 -5.57 14.18 28.15
C LEU A 65 -5.04 13.56 26.86
N PHE A 66 -4.09 12.61 26.96
CA PHE A 66 -3.60 11.86 25.81
C PHE A 66 -4.76 11.18 25.05
N ARG A 67 -5.61 10.43 25.72
CA ARG A 67 -6.78 9.76 25.14
C ARG A 67 -7.76 10.74 24.49
N THR A 68 -7.93 11.93 25.07
CA THR A 68 -8.78 12.99 24.49
C THR A 68 -8.24 13.54 23.18
N LEU A 69 -6.90 13.66 23.06
CA LEU A 69 -6.21 14.17 21.86
C LEU A 69 -5.91 13.07 20.82
N PHE A 70 -5.91 11.81 21.27
CA PHE A 70 -5.77 10.65 20.42
C PHE A 70 -7.12 10.33 19.76
N ARG A 71 -7.30 10.79 18.54
CA ARG A 71 -8.53 10.63 17.76
C ARG A 71 -8.25 9.98 16.43
N ARG A 72 -9.27 9.31 15.88
CA ARG A 72 -9.22 8.76 14.53
C ARG A 72 -9.51 9.84 13.48
N PRO A 73 -8.90 9.76 12.29
CA PRO A 73 -7.83 8.80 11.94
C PRO A 73 -6.57 9.03 12.76
N ILE A 74 -5.91 7.94 13.19
CA ILE A 74 -4.67 8.03 13.98
C ILE A 74 -3.55 8.65 13.15
N PRO A 75 -2.57 9.34 13.77
CA PRO A 75 -1.53 10.08 13.04
C PRO A 75 -0.69 9.24 12.08
N SER A 76 -0.49 7.96 12.35
CA SER A 76 0.29 7.07 11.47
C SER A 76 -0.39 6.79 10.13
N ILE A 77 -1.72 6.88 10.04
CA ILE A 77 -2.46 6.56 8.80
C ILE A 77 -2.02 7.45 7.65
N SER A 78 -1.86 8.76 7.86
CA SER A 78 -1.39 9.67 6.81
C SER A 78 0.03 9.35 6.32
N LEU A 79 0.91 8.91 7.22
CA LEU A 79 2.26 8.48 6.89
C LEU A 79 2.23 7.16 6.10
N THR A 80 1.49 6.17 6.57
CA THR A 80 1.41 4.87 5.89
C THR A 80 0.70 4.98 4.54
N GLU A 81 -0.32 5.85 4.40
CA GLU A 81 -0.93 6.16 3.09
C GLU A 81 0.08 6.74 2.10
N SER A 82 0.94 7.67 2.55
CA SER A 82 2.00 8.21 1.71
C SER A 82 3.00 7.12 1.28
N ILE A 83 3.39 6.25 2.22
CA ILE A 83 4.26 5.11 1.95
C ILE A 83 3.62 4.17 0.90
N PHE A 84 2.38 3.74 1.11
CA PHE A 84 1.70 2.83 0.19
C PHE A 84 1.42 3.47 -1.17
N THR A 85 1.18 4.78 -1.24
CA THR A 85 1.06 5.50 -2.52
C THR A 85 2.35 5.40 -3.33
N ASP A 86 3.49 5.47 -2.67
CA ASP A 86 4.78 5.31 -3.34
C ASP A 86 5.10 3.84 -3.69
N LEU A 87 4.74 2.90 -2.83
CA LEU A 87 4.89 1.47 -3.11
C LEU A 87 3.99 0.99 -4.26
N LYS A 88 2.82 1.62 -4.44
CA LYS A 88 1.89 1.30 -5.55
C LYS A 88 2.49 1.57 -6.94
N LYS A 89 3.54 2.37 -7.02
CA LYS A 89 4.30 2.58 -8.25
C LYS A 89 4.96 1.31 -8.81
N VAL A 90 4.94 0.21 -8.07
CA VAL A 90 5.34 -1.11 -8.56
C VAL A 90 4.58 -1.54 -9.83
N PHE A 91 3.34 -1.06 -9.99
CA PHE A 91 2.51 -1.32 -11.18
C PHE A 91 2.75 -0.33 -12.34
N ASP A 92 3.55 0.70 -12.12
CA ASP A 92 3.89 1.72 -13.12
C ASP A 92 5.25 1.45 -13.81
N GLY A 93 5.80 0.25 -13.66
CA GLY A 93 7.08 -0.12 -14.26
C GLY A 93 7.03 -0.05 -15.79
N GLN A 94 8.11 0.46 -16.38
CA GLN A 94 8.29 0.47 -17.83
C GLN A 94 8.79 -0.90 -18.32
N ASN A 95 8.48 -1.23 -19.57
CA ASN A 95 8.83 -2.51 -20.18
C ASN A 95 8.13 -3.71 -19.52
N ALA A 96 6.93 -3.51 -18.99
CA ALA A 96 6.09 -4.59 -18.51
C ALA A 96 5.78 -5.58 -19.64
N VAL A 97 5.87 -6.89 -19.35
CA VAL A 97 5.60 -7.96 -20.31
C VAL A 97 4.57 -8.91 -19.70
N GLN A 98 3.48 -9.11 -20.43
CA GLN A 98 2.51 -10.17 -20.15
C GLN A 98 2.33 -10.99 -21.43
N GLU A 99 2.88 -12.19 -21.45
CA GLU A 99 2.85 -13.08 -22.62
C GLU A 99 2.29 -14.44 -22.24
N TYR A 100 1.35 -14.93 -23.04
CA TYR A 100 0.73 -16.24 -22.86
C TYR A 100 0.96 -17.08 -24.11
N LYS A 101 1.43 -18.33 -23.91
CA LYS A 101 1.77 -19.25 -24.98
C LYS A 101 0.72 -20.34 -25.09
N PHE A 102 0.10 -20.42 -26.25
CA PHE A 102 -0.88 -21.44 -26.61
C PHE A 102 -0.47 -22.18 -27.88
N THR A 103 -1.07 -23.34 -28.13
CA THR A 103 -0.87 -24.08 -29.37
C THR A 103 -1.58 -23.43 -30.55
N ASP A 104 -2.64 -22.65 -30.31
CA ASP A 104 -3.44 -21.95 -31.30
C ASP A 104 -3.62 -20.48 -30.93
N SER A 105 -3.57 -19.59 -31.92
CA SER A 105 -3.78 -18.15 -31.76
C SER A 105 -5.20 -17.79 -31.29
N GLY A 106 -6.22 -18.54 -31.69
CA GLY A 106 -7.60 -18.34 -31.26
C GLY A 106 -7.81 -18.55 -29.75
N LEU A 107 -6.99 -19.39 -29.12
CA LEU A 107 -7.01 -19.57 -27.66
C LEU A 107 -6.42 -18.38 -26.93
N ARG A 108 -5.44 -17.71 -27.53
CA ARG A 108 -4.88 -16.49 -26.99
C ARG A 108 -5.91 -15.36 -26.98
N GLU A 109 -6.66 -15.20 -28.05
CA GLU A 109 -7.74 -14.20 -28.13
C GLU A 109 -8.86 -14.50 -27.12
N ASP A 110 -9.21 -15.79 -26.93
CA ASP A 110 -10.17 -16.22 -25.91
C ASP A 110 -9.67 -15.89 -24.49
N TRP A 111 -8.38 -16.11 -24.19
CA TRP A 111 -7.78 -15.75 -22.93
C TRP A 111 -7.77 -14.23 -22.70
N GLU A 112 -7.34 -13.43 -23.68
CA GLU A 112 -7.31 -11.98 -23.59
C GLU A 112 -8.71 -11.41 -23.29
N ARG A 113 -9.76 -11.96 -23.88
CA ARG A 113 -11.14 -11.61 -23.58
C ARG A 113 -11.56 -12.07 -22.18
N TYR A 114 -11.26 -13.33 -21.82
CA TYR A 114 -11.64 -13.89 -20.52
C TYR A 114 -10.97 -13.14 -19.36
N SER A 115 -9.67 -12.88 -19.44
CA SER A 115 -8.92 -12.16 -18.43
C SER A 115 -9.37 -10.70 -18.26
N LYS A 116 -9.72 -10.04 -19.38
CA LYS A 116 -10.15 -8.64 -19.38
C LYS A 116 -11.59 -8.46 -18.94
N ASP A 117 -12.52 -9.24 -19.51
CA ASP A 117 -13.96 -8.99 -19.38
C ASP A 117 -14.58 -9.76 -18.21
N VAL A 118 -14.10 -10.97 -17.93
CA VAL A 118 -14.62 -11.83 -16.84
C VAL A 118 -13.82 -11.65 -15.58
N LEU A 119 -12.51 -11.89 -15.64
CA LEU A 119 -11.64 -11.84 -14.44
C LEU A 119 -11.28 -10.40 -14.06
N LYS A 120 -11.29 -9.45 -15.01
CA LYS A 120 -10.88 -8.04 -14.82
C LYS A 120 -9.48 -7.92 -14.17
N GLU A 121 -8.55 -8.77 -14.59
CA GLU A 121 -7.25 -8.99 -13.98
C GLU A 121 -6.51 -7.71 -13.61
N HIS A 122 -6.33 -6.83 -14.58
CA HIS A 122 -5.57 -5.60 -14.35
C HIS A 122 -6.17 -4.74 -13.22
N GLN A 123 -7.49 -4.58 -13.18
CA GLN A 123 -8.15 -3.78 -12.14
C GLN A 123 -8.10 -4.47 -10.79
N ARG A 124 -8.23 -5.81 -10.76
CA ARG A 124 -8.22 -6.58 -9.53
C ARG A 124 -6.84 -6.56 -8.88
N TRP A 125 -5.74 -6.75 -9.63
CA TRP A 125 -4.39 -6.72 -9.06
C TRP A 125 -4.01 -5.33 -8.53
N ILE A 126 -4.27 -4.26 -9.29
CA ILE A 126 -3.96 -2.87 -8.87
C ILE A 126 -4.87 -2.39 -7.72
N GLY A 127 -6.12 -2.84 -7.68
CA GLY A 127 -7.11 -2.45 -6.67
C GLY A 127 -7.16 -3.42 -5.50
N GLU A 128 -7.84 -4.56 -5.69
CA GLU A 128 -8.07 -5.55 -4.64
C GLU A 128 -6.76 -6.18 -4.16
N GLY A 129 -5.87 -6.59 -5.08
CA GLY A 129 -4.58 -7.17 -4.74
C GLY A 129 -3.75 -6.22 -3.89
N PHE A 130 -3.62 -4.97 -4.30
CA PHE A 130 -2.88 -3.99 -3.51
C PHE A 130 -3.51 -3.74 -2.12
N ASN A 131 -4.85 -3.78 -2.02
CA ASN A 131 -5.53 -3.69 -0.72
C ASN A 131 -5.26 -4.93 0.15
N GLN A 132 -5.22 -6.14 -0.43
CA GLN A 132 -4.81 -7.34 0.29
C GLN A 132 -3.38 -7.21 0.83
N PHE A 133 -2.45 -6.73 0.02
CA PHE A 133 -1.08 -6.43 0.45
C PHE A 133 -1.03 -5.44 1.62
N LYS A 134 -1.87 -4.41 1.59
CA LYS A 134 -1.89 -3.36 2.60
C LYS A 134 -2.51 -3.83 3.92
N TYR A 135 -3.60 -4.62 3.87
CA TYR A 135 -4.42 -4.93 5.04
C TYR A 135 -4.39 -6.39 5.47
N HIS A 136 -4.14 -7.33 4.54
CA HIS A 136 -4.30 -8.77 4.74
C HIS A 136 -3.15 -9.57 4.10
N ILE A 137 -1.93 -9.18 4.46
CA ILE A 137 -0.72 -9.73 3.83
C ILE A 137 -0.54 -11.24 4.02
N ASN A 138 -1.13 -11.81 5.09
CA ASN A 138 -1.08 -13.24 5.37
C ASN A 138 -2.16 -14.03 4.63
N SER A 139 -3.00 -13.41 3.80
CA SER A 139 -4.01 -14.11 3.03
C SER A 139 -3.42 -15.12 2.06
N MET A 140 -4.23 -16.09 1.66
CA MET A 140 -3.92 -17.03 0.59
C MET A 140 -4.75 -16.67 -0.64
N ILE A 141 -4.35 -17.13 -1.81
CA ILE A 141 -5.15 -17.07 -3.03
C ILE A 141 -5.58 -18.48 -3.37
N VAL A 142 -6.86 -18.63 -3.63
CA VAL A 142 -7.49 -19.86 -4.07
C VAL A 142 -7.94 -19.69 -5.52
N VAL A 143 -7.53 -20.59 -6.38
CA VAL A 143 -8.11 -20.72 -7.74
C VAL A 143 -9.13 -21.84 -7.70
N ASP A 144 -10.36 -21.57 -8.09
CA ASP A 144 -11.50 -22.44 -7.92
C ASP A 144 -12.33 -22.54 -9.20
N LEU A 145 -13.25 -23.48 -9.24
CA LEU A 145 -14.20 -23.69 -10.34
C LEU A 145 -15.63 -23.41 -9.85
N PRO A 146 -16.49 -22.79 -10.67
CA PRO A 146 -17.88 -22.58 -10.32
C PRO A 146 -18.61 -23.93 -10.20
N THR A 147 -19.58 -24.00 -9.33
CA THR A 147 -20.41 -25.21 -9.10
C THR A 147 -21.19 -25.59 -10.36
N GLU A 148 -21.62 -24.59 -11.15
CA GLU A 148 -22.32 -24.77 -12.41
C GLU A 148 -21.50 -24.11 -13.52
N GLN A 149 -21.19 -24.89 -14.56
CA GLN A 149 -20.52 -24.37 -15.75
C GLN A 149 -21.54 -23.83 -16.73
N THR A 150 -21.36 -22.58 -17.19
CA THR A 150 -22.29 -21.88 -18.07
C THR A 150 -21.84 -21.83 -19.54
N SER A 151 -20.60 -22.22 -19.82
CA SER A 151 -20.01 -22.22 -21.16
C SER A 151 -19.37 -23.59 -21.51
N ASP A 152 -18.98 -23.75 -22.78
CA ASP A 152 -18.33 -24.97 -23.27
C ASP A 152 -16.94 -25.22 -22.69
N LYS A 153 -16.30 -24.17 -22.14
CA LYS A 153 -15.00 -24.26 -21.50
C LYS A 153 -15.14 -24.04 -19.99
N PRO A 154 -14.28 -24.64 -19.15
CA PRO A 154 -14.22 -24.34 -17.72
C PRO A 154 -14.07 -22.84 -17.46
N GLU A 155 -14.72 -22.34 -16.42
CA GLU A 155 -14.72 -20.93 -16.02
C GLU A 155 -14.04 -20.74 -14.65
N PRO A 156 -12.74 -21.07 -14.51
CA PRO A 156 -12.03 -20.93 -13.26
C PRO A 156 -11.96 -19.46 -12.85
N TYR A 157 -12.11 -19.22 -11.55
CA TYR A 157 -11.98 -17.91 -10.93
C TYR A 157 -11.06 -17.98 -9.73
N TYR A 158 -10.72 -16.84 -9.13
CA TYR A 158 -9.91 -16.81 -7.92
C TYR A 158 -10.44 -15.82 -6.91
N TYR A 159 -10.08 -16.05 -5.65
CA TYR A 159 -10.39 -15.17 -4.54
C TYR A 159 -9.31 -15.20 -3.47
N TRP A 160 -9.25 -14.14 -2.67
CA TRP A 160 -8.37 -14.07 -1.51
C TRP A 160 -9.04 -14.73 -0.31
N LEU A 161 -8.41 -15.77 0.21
CA LEU A 161 -8.82 -16.46 1.43
C LEU A 161 -8.14 -15.78 2.62
N MET A 162 -8.95 -15.14 3.46
CA MET A 162 -8.46 -14.50 4.69
C MET A 162 -7.96 -15.56 5.66
N LEU A 163 -6.81 -15.32 6.29
CA LEU A 163 -6.20 -16.28 7.21
C LEU A 163 -7.09 -16.61 8.41
N GLU A 164 -7.98 -15.70 8.81
CA GLU A 164 -8.96 -15.93 9.88
C GLU A 164 -9.95 -17.07 9.59
N ASN A 165 -10.20 -17.35 8.31
CA ASN A 165 -11.06 -18.45 7.88
C ASN A 165 -10.29 -19.76 7.72
N VAL A 166 -8.96 -19.75 7.71
CA VAL A 166 -8.12 -20.94 7.58
C VAL A 166 -8.11 -21.71 8.89
N LEU A 167 -8.46 -22.97 8.81
CA LEU A 167 -8.43 -23.91 9.94
C LEU A 167 -7.08 -24.62 10.02
N ALA A 168 -6.64 -25.20 8.91
CA ALA A 168 -5.36 -25.88 8.82
C ALA A 168 -4.80 -25.86 7.40
N PHE A 169 -3.49 -25.98 7.27
CA PHE A 169 -2.78 -26.12 5.99
C PHE A 169 -1.47 -26.87 6.20
N GLU A 170 -0.91 -27.37 5.13
CA GLU A 170 0.43 -27.93 5.13
C GLU A 170 1.23 -27.39 3.95
N VAL A 171 2.51 -27.10 4.20
CA VAL A 171 3.45 -26.59 3.21
C VAL A 171 4.56 -27.62 3.03
N LYS A 172 4.89 -27.97 1.80
CA LYS A 172 6.02 -28.86 1.49
C LYS A 172 7.30 -28.31 2.10
N PRO A 173 8.08 -29.15 2.81
CA PRO A 173 9.28 -28.68 3.52
C PRO A 173 10.30 -27.98 2.61
N ASP A 174 10.49 -28.51 1.39
CA ASP A 174 11.53 -28.05 0.45
C ASP A 174 11.06 -26.95 -0.52
N THR A 175 9.75 -26.67 -0.53
CA THR A 175 9.14 -25.68 -1.42
C THR A 175 8.13 -24.86 -0.62
N ASP A 176 7.72 -23.69 -1.14
CA ASP A 176 6.63 -22.91 -0.53
C ASP A 176 5.24 -23.33 -1.05
N THR A 177 5.16 -24.53 -1.66
CA THR A 177 3.92 -25.06 -2.23
C THR A 177 3.02 -25.61 -1.12
N ILE A 178 1.77 -25.21 -1.12
CA ILE A 178 0.76 -25.74 -0.20
C ILE A 178 0.36 -27.14 -0.67
N GLU A 179 0.35 -28.10 0.24
CA GLU A 179 -0.12 -29.47 -0.04
C GLU A 179 -1.63 -29.58 0.09
N TYR A 180 -2.19 -28.99 1.14
CA TYR A 180 -3.62 -28.86 1.34
C TYR A 180 -3.96 -27.62 2.18
N VAL A 181 -5.18 -27.18 2.07
CA VAL A 181 -5.77 -26.15 2.93
C VAL A 181 -7.18 -26.56 3.34
N ILE A 182 -7.52 -26.33 4.61
CA ILE A 182 -8.86 -26.52 5.19
C ILE A 182 -9.31 -25.15 5.70
N PHE A 183 -10.45 -24.67 5.25
CA PHE A 183 -10.96 -23.35 5.65
C PHE A 183 -12.49 -23.31 5.72
N LYS A 184 -13.00 -22.44 6.57
CA LYS A 184 -14.43 -22.19 6.70
C LYS A 184 -14.96 -21.42 5.50
N THR A 185 -16.07 -21.90 4.93
CA THR A 185 -16.83 -21.19 3.91
C THR A 185 -18.01 -20.44 4.50
N ASP A 186 -18.62 -21.01 5.53
CA ASP A 186 -19.69 -20.39 6.35
C ASP A 186 -19.73 -21.02 7.76
N ASN A 187 -20.81 -20.81 8.50
CA ASN A 187 -20.95 -21.30 9.88
C ASN A 187 -21.02 -22.82 9.98
N ASN A 188 -21.50 -23.51 8.96
CA ASN A 188 -21.79 -24.95 8.97
C ASN A 188 -20.96 -25.72 7.92
N HIS A 189 -20.23 -25.01 7.05
CA HIS A 189 -19.45 -25.66 6.00
C HIS A 189 -17.98 -25.25 6.07
N PHE A 190 -17.15 -26.18 5.62
CA PHE A 190 -15.73 -25.92 5.34
C PHE A 190 -15.33 -26.57 4.03
N ALA A 191 -14.36 -25.98 3.38
CA ALA A 191 -13.74 -26.53 2.19
C ALA A 191 -12.40 -27.17 2.51
N VAL A 192 -12.08 -28.24 1.78
CA VAL A 192 -10.77 -28.89 1.75
C VAL A 192 -10.29 -28.92 0.32
N ILE A 193 -9.16 -28.32 0.08
CA ILE A 193 -8.51 -28.32 -1.24
C ILE A 193 -7.15 -28.98 -1.09
N ASP A 194 -6.90 -29.99 -1.88
CA ASP A 194 -5.62 -30.69 -1.94
C ASP A 194 -5.08 -30.76 -3.39
N ASP A 195 -4.13 -31.61 -3.68
CA ASP A 195 -3.53 -31.78 -5.01
C ASP A 195 -4.44 -32.44 -6.04
N THR A 196 -5.60 -32.93 -5.62
CA THR A 196 -6.50 -33.75 -6.44
C THR A 196 -7.94 -33.23 -6.44
N TYR A 197 -8.43 -32.80 -5.27
CA TYR A 197 -9.85 -32.54 -5.07
C TYR A 197 -10.15 -31.17 -4.47
N TYR A 198 -11.29 -30.60 -4.92
CA TYR A 198 -12.07 -29.61 -4.19
C TYR A 198 -13.19 -30.33 -3.44
N ARG A 199 -13.21 -30.25 -2.12
CA ARG A 199 -14.27 -30.84 -1.29
C ARG A 199 -14.96 -29.77 -0.48
N VAL A 200 -16.28 -29.85 -0.42
CA VAL A 200 -17.10 -29.07 0.54
C VAL A 200 -17.69 -30.05 1.53
N CYS A 201 -17.50 -29.78 2.80
CA CYS A 201 -17.94 -30.59 3.91
C CYS A 201 -18.92 -29.81 4.79
N GLU A 202 -19.98 -30.47 5.22
CA GLU A 202 -20.97 -29.92 6.16
C GLU A 202 -20.76 -30.56 7.54
N TYR A 203 -20.85 -29.75 8.60
CA TYR A 203 -20.80 -30.17 10.00
C TYR A 203 -21.85 -29.42 10.81
N ASP A 204 -22.33 -30.05 11.91
CA ASP A 204 -23.28 -29.42 12.83
C ASP A 204 -22.53 -28.74 13.99
N GLN A 205 -22.38 -29.38 15.13
CA GLN A 205 -21.73 -28.79 16.32
C GLN A 205 -20.23 -29.17 16.43
N ASP A 206 -19.83 -30.30 15.89
CA ASP A 206 -18.49 -30.84 15.97
C ASP A 206 -17.87 -30.92 14.57
N ILE A 207 -16.90 -30.05 14.29
CA ILE A 207 -16.24 -29.99 12.99
C ILE A 207 -15.51 -31.29 12.60
N THR A 208 -15.19 -32.15 13.56
CA THR A 208 -14.58 -33.46 13.29
C THR A 208 -15.59 -34.49 12.80
N ARG A 209 -16.88 -34.22 12.94
CA ARG A 209 -18.01 -35.07 12.50
C ARG A 209 -18.70 -34.42 11.30
N PHE A 210 -18.08 -34.50 10.16
CA PHE A 210 -18.57 -33.92 8.93
C PHE A 210 -19.02 -34.97 7.91
N ALA A 211 -19.87 -34.53 6.99
CA ALA A 211 -20.25 -35.24 5.77
C ALA A 211 -19.74 -34.46 4.54
N VAL A 212 -19.28 -35.16 3.53
CA VAL A 212 -18.88 -34.54 2.25
C VAL A 212 -20.15 -34.25 1.45
N VAL A 213 -20.38 -32.96 1.14
CA VAL A 213 -21.52 -32.48 0.33
C VAL A 213 -21.18 -32.45 -1.15
N SER A 214 -19.96 -32.05 -1.47
CA SER A 214 -19.46 -31.98 -2.85
C SER A 214 -18.00 -32.39 -2.91
N GLU A 215 -17.63 -33.13 -3.96
CA GLU A 215 -16.26 -33.53 -4.25
C GLU A 215 -16.03 -33.42 -5.76
N ASN A 216 -15.12 -32.55 -6.18
CA ASN A 216 -14.76 -32.32 -7.57
C ASN A 216 -13.27 -32.51 -7.79
N MET A 217 -12.89 -33.28 -8.81
CA MET A 217 -11.50 -33.52 -9.17
C MET A 217 -11.01 -32.47 -10.17
N HIS A 218 -9.79 -31.94 -9.98
CA HIS A 218 -9.26 -30.84 -10.81
C HIS A 218 -8.05 -31.21 -11.68
N ASP A 219 -7.51 -32.39 -11.59
CA ASP A 219 -6.41 -32.92 -12.44
C ASP A 219 -5.15 -32.03 -12.56
N LEU A 220 -4.91 -31.11 -11.65
CA LEU A 220 -3.73 -30.24 -11.69
C LEU A 220 -2.45 -30.92 -11.20
N GLY A 221 -2.59 -31.92 -10.28
CA GLY A 221 -1.45 -32.58 -9.64
C GLY A 221 -0.72 -31.72 -8.59
N TYR A 222 -1.29 -30.59 -8.20
CA TYR A 222 -0.86 -29.73 -7.11
C TYR A 222 -2.07 -28.98 -6.52
N CYS A 223 -1.97 -28.56 -5.27
CA CYS A 223 -3.02 -27.77 -4.62
C CYS A 223 -3.13 -26.38 -5.27
N PRO A 224 -4.31 -25.98 -5.80
CA PRO A 224 -4.51 -24.68 -6.46
C PRO A 224 -4.67 -23.53 -5.46
N VAL A 225 -3.88 -23.54 -4.40
CA VAL A 225 -3.82 -22.51 -3.38
C VAL A 225 -2.37 -22.11 -3.14
N CYS A 226 -2.12 -20.82 -3.05
CA CYS A 226 -0.80 -20.31 -2.67
C CYS A 226 -0.93 -19.20 -1.61
N PHE A 227 0.16 -18.96 -0.89
CA PHE A 227 0.25 -17.73 -0.11
C PHE A 227 0.28 -16.53 -1.07
N TYR A 228 -0.49 -15.51 -0.73
CA TYR A 228 -0.51 -14.27 -1.52
C TYR A 228 0.86 -13.58 -1.53
N TRP A 229 1.57 -13.57 -0.40
CA TRP A 229 2.86 -12.93 -0.25
C TRP A 229 3.96 -13.96 -0.04
N SER A 230 5.09 -13.82 -0.73
CA SER A 230 6.20 -14.78 -0.66
C SER A 230 7.13 -14.50 0.51
N ASP A 231 7.46 -13.22 0.78
CA ASP A 231 8.36 -12.85 1.87
C ASP A 231 7.75 -13.20 3.23
N TYR A 232 8.54 -13.75 4.14
CA TYR A 232 8.08 -14.15 5.47
C TYR A 232 8.99 -13.63 6.59
N LEU A 233 8.39 -13.42 7.75
CA LEU A 233 9.03 -12.89 8.93
C LEU A 233 9.62 -14.05 9.76
N GLY A 234 10.93 -14.07 9.91
CA GLY A 234 11.63 -15.14 10.63
C GLY A 234 11.70 -16.44 9.82
N THR A 235 11.30 -17.58 10.43
CA THR A 235 11.36 -18.92 9.83
C THR A 235 9.99 -19.49 9.47
N GLU A 236 8.93 -18.85 9.91
CA GLU A 236 7.55 -19.36 9.80
C GLU A 236 6.90 -18.91 8.48
N LYS A 237 6.68 -19.82 7.56
CA LYS A 237 6.22 -19.54 6.19
C LYS A 237 4.87 -18.82 6.10
N CYS A 238 3.95 -18.99 7.06
CA CYS A 238 2.67 -18.31 7.05
C CYS A 238 2.67 -16.92 7.73
N LEU A 239 3.75 -16.55 8.41
CA LEU A 239 3.91 -15.22 8.99
C LEU A 239 4.59 -14.33 7.96
N LYS A 240 3.81 -13.58 7.20
CA LYS A 240 4.31 -12.78 6.08
C LYS A 240 4.91 -11.44 6.51
N GLU A 241 5.98 -11.03 5.84
CA GLU A 241 6.68 -9.77 6.10
C GLU A 241 6.10 -8.65 5.23
N SER A 242 5.35 -7.74 5.85
CA SER A 242 5.01 -6.45 5.25
C SER A 242 6.23 -5.52 5.28
N PRO A 243 6.38 -4.59 4.34
CA PRO A 243 7.39 -3.53 4.43
C PRO A 243 7.35 -2.75 5.74
N LEU A 244 6.18 -2.69 6.40
CA LEU A 244 6.00 -2.03 7.69
C LEU A 244 6.30 -2.91 8.91
N SER A 245 6.48 -4.24 8.73
CA SER A 245 6.59 -5.18 9.85
C SER A 245 7.72 -4.85 10.82
N LYS A 246 8.84 -4.32 10.32
CA LYS A 246 10.00 -3.92 11.13
C LYS A 246 9.86 -2.53 11.75
N GLU A 247 8.90 -1.76 11.29
CA GLU A 247 8.67 -0.37 11.72
C GLU A 247 7.48 -0.21 12.66
N LEU A 248 6.80 -1.28 13.05
CA LEU A 248 5.61 -1.22 13.89
C LEU A 248 5.86 -0.51 15.23
N ASP A 249 6.98 -0.78 15.88
CA ASP A 249 7.35 -0.11 17.14
C ASP A 249 7.66 1.38 16.92
N ASN A 250 8.28 1.71 15.79
CA ASN A 250 8.54 3.08 15.39
C ASN A 250 7.26 3.83 15.02
N LEU A 251 6.28 3.17 14.44
CA LEU A 251 4.95 3.72 14.16
C LEU A 251 4.18 4.00 15.47
N ASP A 252 4.18 3.07 16.42
CA ASP A 252 3.61 3.30 17.75
C ASP A 252 4.26 4.53 18.41
N TYR A 253 5.59 4.62 18.36
CA TYR A 253 6.32 5.74 18.93
C TYR A 253 6.07 7.05 18.18
N TYR A 254 5.88 7.00 16.86
CA TYR A 254 5.49 8.16 16.07
C TYR A 254 4.11 8.70 16.49
N VAL A 255 3.13 7.81 16.66
CA VAL A 255 1.79 8.18 17.15
C VAL A 255 1.90 8.85 18.53
N PHE A 256 2.67 8.25 19.45
CA PHE A 256 2.95 8.82 20.77
C PHE A 256 3.52 10.24 20.67
N LYS A 257 4.55 10.45 19.84
CA LYS A 257 5.18 11.76 19.63
C LYS A 257 4.22 12.81 19.07
N VAL A 258 3.40 12.44 18.08
CA VAL A 258 2.44 13.39 17.47
C VAL A 258 1.39 13.82 18.49
N VAL A 259 0.87 12.90 19.30
CA VAL A 259 -0.12 13.26 20.33
C VAL A 259 0.56 14.11 21.42
N ASN A 260 1.79 13.82 21.81
CA ASN A 260 2.55 14.67 22.73
C ASN A 260 2.81 16.07 22.16
N LYS A 261 3.06 16.20 20.86
CA LYS A 261 3.14 17.51 20.20
C LYS A 261 1.83 18.27 20.40
N ARG A 262 0.67 17.65 20.14
CA ARG A 262 -0.64 18.26 20.36
C ARG A 262 -0.85 18.72 21.82
N MET A 263 -0.35 17.93 22.80
CA MET A 263 -0.38 18.33 24.20
C MET A 263 0.51 19.53 24.49
N ALA A 264 1.68 19.59 23.89
CA ALA A 264 2.62 20.70 24.04
C ALA A 264 2.10 21.97 23.36
N ASP A 265 1.50 21.86 22.17
CA ASP A 265 0.87 22.96 21.45
C ASP A 265 -0.27 23.56 22.29
N LEU A 266 -1.11 22.73 22.93
CA LEU A 266 -2.14 23.21 23.87
C LEU A 266 -1.56 24.03 25.02
N GLY A 267 -0.44 23.60 25.59
CA GLY A 267 0.26 24.32 26.65
C GLY A 267 0.92 25.63 26.17
N GLY A 268 1.30 25.67 24.89
CA GLY A 268 1.83 26.89 24.25
C GLY A 268 0.75 27.91 23.89
N GLU A 269 -0.38 27.41 23.36
CA GLU A 269 -1.52 28.25 22.97
C GLU A 269 -2.36 28.72 24.17
N ASN A 270 -2.40 27.92 25.25
CA ASN A 270 -3.17 28.19 26.46
C ASN A 270 -2.24 28.21 27.68
N PRO A 271 -1.55 29.32 27.94
CA PRO A 271 -0.60 29.42 29.04
C PRO A 271 -1.26 29.24 30.40
N ILE A 272 -0.46 28.75 31.35
CA ILE A 272 -0.87 28.66 32.74
C ILE A 272 -0.56 29.99 33.41
N TYR A 273 -1.53 30.55 34.10
CA TYR A 273 -1.34 31.78 34.89
C TYR A 273 -1.06 31.41 36.34
N SER A 274 -0.08 32.05 36.97
CA SER A 274 0.06 32.03 38.38
C SER A 274 -0.27 33.41 38.96
N ILE A 275 -1.18 33.44 39.92
CA ILE A 275 -1.71 34.66 40.50
C ILE A 275 -1.50 34.59 41.99
N TYR A 276 -0.96 35.67 42.57
CA TYR A 276 -0.91 35.80 44.02
C TYR A 276 -2.27 36.22 44.54
N GLU A 277 -2.83 35.44 45.43
CA GLU A 277 -4.12 35.73 46.08
C GLU A 277 -3.95 35.62 47.60
N GLU A 278 -4.60 36.53 48.35
CA GLU A 278 -4.70 36.38 49.78
C GLU A 278 -5.32 35.03 50.12
N ALA A 279 -4.67 34.28 51.00
CA ALA A 279 -5.14 32.97 51.43
C ALA A 279 -6.50 33.10 52.11
N LYS A 280 -7.55 32.96 51.32
CA LYS A 280 -8.89 32.76 51.88
C LYS A 280 -8.96 31.33 52.39
N GLY A 281 -8.95 31.17 53.69
CA GLY A 281 -9.20 29.88 54.31
C GLY A 281 -10.49 29.27 53.77
N CYS A 282 -10.46 27.99 53.41
CA CYS A 282 -11.67 27.29 53.02
C CYS A 282 -12.45 26.93 54.29
N ASP A 283 -13.64 27.48 54.45
CA ASP A 283 -14.48 27.27 55.64
C ASP A 283 -15.26 25.94 55.59
N TYR A 284 -14.82 24.98 54.76
CA TYR A 284 -15.47 23.67 54.70
C TYR A 284 -15.24 22.88 55.94
N GLU A 285 -16.34 22.56 56.63
CA GLU A 285 -16.41 21.65 57.75
C GLU A 285 -17.43 20.56 57.49
N ASP A 286 -17.05 19.30 57.72
CA ASP A 286 -17.98 18.20 57.80
C ASP A 286 -18.13 17.78 59.28
N LYS A 287 -19.28 18.15 59.86
CA LYS A 287 -19.61 17.88 61.28
C LYS A 287 -19.86 16.39 61.55
N ALA A 288 -20.26 15.61 60.49
CA ALA A 288 -20.52 14.19 60.64
C ALA A 288 -19.23 13.38 60.78
N ILE A 289 -18.17 13.80 60.12
CA ILE A 289 -16.85 13.14 60.13
C ILE A 289 -15.87 13.85 61.09
N GLY A 290 -16.23 15.04 61.56
CA GLY A 290 -15.38 15.85 62.43
C GLY A 290 -14.11 16.38 61.75
N CYS A 291 -14.21 16.71 60.46
CA CYS A 291 -13.08 17.19 59.69
C CYS A 291 -13.30 18.63 59.21
N SER A 292 -12.21 19.30 58.96
CA SER A 292 -12.12 20.64 58.37
C SER A 292 -11.13 20.65 57.19
N CYS A 293 -11.25 21.65 56.35
CA CYS A 293 -10.29 21.84 55.27
C CYS A 293 -9.02 22.52 55.81
N ASP A 294 -7.87 21.93 55.48
CA ASP A 294 -6.56 22.57 55.60
C ASP A 294 -5.84 22.48 54.24
N ASN A 295 -5.65 23.64 53.61
CA ASN A 295 -4.95 23.79 52.34
C ASN A 295 -5.39 22.77 51.23
N GLY A 296 -6.69 22.48 51.15
CA GLY A 296 -7.26 21.59 50.11
C GLY A 296 -7.32 20.11 50.51
N PHE A 297 -6.92 19.76 51.69
CA PHE A 297 -7.02 18.41 52.26
C PHE A 297 -7.97 18.41 53.44
N LEU A 298 -8.62 17.26 53.65
CA LEU A 298 -9.40 17.09 54.90
C LEU A 298 -8.50 16.67 56.03
N VAL A 299 -8.58 17.40 57.13
CA VAL A 299 -7.87 17.11 58.38
C VAL A 299 -8.87 16.87 59.50
N ASN A 300 -8.53 16.00 60.43
CA ASN A 300 -9.31 15.78 61.65
C ASN A 300 -9.21 17.03 62.53
N LYS A 301 -10.37 17.60 62.90
CA LYS A 301 -10.45 18.85 63.63
C LYS A 301 -9.86 18.78 65.02
N SER A 302 -9.79 17.58 65.60
CA SER A 302 -9.28 17.38 66.95
C SER A 302 -7.79 17.09 67.00
N SER A 303 -7.24 16.35 66.03
CA SER A 303 -5.83 15.96 66.00
C SER A 303 -4.99 16.75 65.00
N GLY A 304 -5.61 17.45 64.03
CA GLY A 304 -4.90 18.12 62.94
C GLY A 304 -4.30 17.16 61.90
N GLU A 305 -4.53 15.85 62.01
CA GLU A 305 -3.97 14.85 61.12
C GLU A 305 -4.78 14.73 59.82
N LYS A 306 -4.11 14.47 58.71
CA LYS A 306 -4.74 14.26 57.39
C LYS A 306 -5.59 12.99 57.41
N ILE A 307 -6.76 13.05 56.78
CA ILE A 307 -7.66 11.91 56.59
C ILE A 307 -7.30 11.21 55.29
N PHE A 308 -7.28 9.88 55.31
CA PHE A 308 -6.90 9.07 54.17
C PHE A 308 -8.11 8.30 53.61
N ASN A 309 -8.14 8.13 52.30
CA ASN A 309 -9.06 7.23 51.64
C ASN A 309 -8.67 5.76 51.90
N PRO A 310 -9.58 4.80 51.66
CA PRO A 310 -9.28 3.37 51.81
C PRO A 310 -8.09 2.87 50.97
N ASP A 311 -7.75 3.58 49.89
CA ASP A 311 -6.60 3.30 49.00
C ASP A 311 -5.27 3.88 49.51
N GLY A 312 -5.26 4.54 50.68
CA GLY A 312 -4.08 5.18 51.24
C GLY A 312 -3.79 6.58 50.71
N SER A 313 -4.57 7.11 49.79
CA SER A 313 -4.44 8.49 49.31
C SER A 313 -5.04 9.49 50.30
N VAL A 314 -4.46 10.72 50.40
CA VAL A 314 -5.01 11.76 51.27
C VAL A 314 -6.34 12.26 50.75
N MET A 315 -7.36 12.33 51.60
CA MET A 315 -8.70 12.78 51.24
C MET A 315 -8.70 14.29 50.94
N MET A 316 -9.14 14.66 49.74
CA MET A 316 -9.22 16.04 49.30
C MET A 316 -10.49 16.74 49.80
N CYS A 317 -10.41 18.03 50.05
CA CYS A 317 -11.58 18.83 50.39
C CYS A 317 -12.52 18.91 49.19
N PRO A 318 -13.80 18.56 49.33
CA PRO A 318 -14.76 18.61 48.21
C PRO A 318 -15.08 20.04 47.76
N SER A 319 -14.83 21.07 48.62
CA SER A 319 -15.07 22.46 48.27
C SER A 319 -13.92 23.14 47.49
N CYS A 320 -12.68 22.82 47.86
CA CYS A 320 -11.48 23.48 47.25
C CYS A 320 -10.44 22.49 46.71
N GLY A 321 -10.53 21.20 47.07
CA GLY A 321 -9.58 20.16 46.64
C GLY A 321 -9.68 19.79 45.14
N GLU A 322 -10.87 19.86 44.56
CA GLU A 322 -11.11 19.57 43.14
C GLU A 322 -10.57 20.63 42.19
N LYS A 323 -10.19 21.82 42.71
CA LYS A 323 -9.69 22.94 41.88
C LYS A 323 -8.23 22.80 41.43
N LYS A 324 -7.61 21.62 41.58
CA LYS A 324 -6.19 21.40 41.24
C LYS A 324 -5.93 20.83 39.84
N PHE A 325 -6.80 21.08 38.87
CA PHE A 325 -6.42 20.82 37.50
C PHE A 325 -5.36 21.84 37.05
N ARG A 326 -4.11 21.36 36.87
CA ARG A 326 -3.00 22.16 36.37
C ARG A 326 -2.71 21.75 34.93
N GLY A 327 -3.64 22.05 34.04
CA GLY A 327 -3.52 21.83 32.61
C GLY A 327 -3.47 23.17 31.86
N ALA A 328 -3.48 23.09 30.53
CA ALA A 328 -3.51 24.25 29.65
C ALA A 328 -4.67 25.20 30.04
N GLY A 329 -4.38 26.49 30.20
CA GLY A 329 -5.35 27.53 30.58
C GLY A 329 -5.74 27.54 32.06
N SER A 330 -5.10 26.75 32.93
CA SER A 330 -5.41 26.78 34.38
C SER A 330 -4.78 27.98 35.09
N ILE A 331 -5.34 28.32 36.25
CA ILE A 331 -4.82 29.37 37.14
C ILE A 331 -4.27 28.71 38.42
N ILE A 332 -3.04 29.05 38.76
CA ILE A 332 -2.41 28.62 39.99
C ILE A 332 -2.44 29.81 40.97
N TYR A 333 -3.13 29.64 42.08
CA TYR A 333 -3.14 30.64 43.14
C TYR A 333 -1.93 30.39 44.09
N ILE A 334 -1.13 31.41 44.27
CA ILE A 334 0.04 31.38 45.17
C ILE A 334 -0.29 32.26 46.39
N PRO A 335 -0.08 31.81 47.63
CA PRO A 335 -0.30 32.66 48.81
C PRO A 335 0.56 33.91 48.75
N VAL A 336 0.01 35.03 49.17
CA VAL A 336 0.80 36.28 49.34
C VAL A 336 1.83 36.04 50.44
N PRO A 337 3.13 36.45 50.24
CA PRO A 337 4.16 36.30 51.23
C PRO A 337 3.82 36.99 52.56
N GLU A 338 4.21 36.41 53.67
CA GLU A 338 4.00 37.01 55.00
C GLU A 338 4.96 38.19 55.25
N GLU A 339 4.62 39.00 56.25
CA GLU A 339 5.38 40.22 56.60
C GLU A 339 6.85 39.87 56.97
N GLY A 340 7.82 40.33 56.17
CA GLY A 340 9.24 39.97 56.30
C GLY A 340 9.80 39.16 55.15
N GLU A 341 8.97 38.58 54.28
CA GLU A 341 9.40 37.94 53.04
C GLU A 341 9.57 38.93 51.92
N LYS A 342 10.28 38.54 50.83
CA LYS A 342 10.48 39.42 49.67
C LYS A 342 9.16 39.88 49.08
N ALA A 343 9.00 41.20 48.91
CA ALA A 343 7.81 41.77 48.29
C ALA A 343 7.56 41.20 46.89
N VAL A 344 6.31 40.84 46.62
CA VAL A 344 5.87 40.35 45.29
C VAL A 344 5.89 41.53 44.32
N THR A 345 6.83 41.50 43.38
CA THR A 345 6.97 42.56 42.34
C THR A 345 6.02 42.33 41.15
N GLN A 346 5.57 41.09 40.94
CA GLN A 346 4.63 40.75 39.88
C GLN A 346 3.50 39.85 40.45
N PRO A 347 2.31 40.40 40.65
CA PRO A 347 1.19 39.66 41.23
C PRO A 347 0.63 38.58 40.28
N VAL A 348 0.96 38.68 39.00
CA VAL A 348 0.56 37.67 37.98
C VAL A 348 1.79 37.31 37.16
N SER A 349 2.05 36.01 36.99
CA SER A 349 3.04 35.51 36.04
C SER A 349 2.42 34.49 35.09
N VAL A 350 2.99 34.40 33.90
CA VAL A 350 2.53 33.50 32.83
C VAL A 350 3.55 32.39 32.66
N ILE A 351 3.10 31.15 32.77
CA ILE A 351 3.94 29.97 32.55
C ILE A 351 3.58 29.45 31.13
N VAL A 352 4.52 29.63 30.22
CA VAL A 352 4.39 29.16 28.83
C VAL A 352 5.41 28.05 28.54
N THR A 353 5.08 27.17 27.62
CA THR A 353 6.06 26.22 27.08
C THR A 353 7.11 27.01 26.27
N PRO A 354 8.41 26.89 26.55
CA PRO A 354 9.44 27.59 25.78
C PRO A 354 9.36 27.26 24.28
N VAL A 355 9.51 28.28 23.43
CA VAL A 355 9.45 28.12 21.95
C VAL A 355 10.48 27.10 21.46
N ASP A 356 11.67 27.07 22.03
CA ASP A 356 12.71 26.11 21.66
C ASP A 356 12.31 24.65 21.96
N THR A 357 11.56 24.44 23.05
CA THR A 357 10.99 23.12 23.38
C THR A 357 9.95 22.70 22.34
N LEU A 358 9.07 23.61 21.92
CA LEU A 358 8.07 23.35 20.88
C LEU A 358 8.73 23.02 19.53
N LYS A 359 9.74 23.80 19.12
CA LYS A 359 10.55 23.53 17.93
C LYS A 359 11.26 22.18 18.00
N HIS A 360 11.83 21.85 19.15
CA HIS A 360 12.50 20.56 19.34
C HIS A 360 11.51 19.38 19.18
N ILE A 361 10.33 19.48 19.77
CA ILE A 361 9.29 18.45 19.65
C ILE A 361 8.85 18.31 18.19
N GLU A 362 8.62 19.42 17.48
CA GLU A 362 8.26 19.41 16.07
C GLU A 362 9.34 18.74 15.20
N GLN A 363 10.60 19.14 15.36
CA GLN A 363 11.73 18.52 14.68
C GLN A 363 11.87 17.03 15.00
N SER A 364 11.59 16.64 16.25
CA SER A 364 11.65 15.24 16.68
C SER A 364 10.56 14.39 16.05
N VAL A 365 9.35 14.93 15.88
CA VAL A 365 8.24 14.27 15.16
C VAL A 365 8.61 14.10 13.69
N GLU A 366 9.10 15.17 13.05
CA GLU A 366 9.46 15.14 11.62
C GLU A 366 10.62 14.17 11.34
N LYS A 367 11.66 14.15 12.17
CA LYS A 367 12.76 13.18 12.06
C LYS A 367 12.28 11.74 12.20
N GLN A 368 11.31 11.47 13.08
CA GLN A 368 10.74 10.13 13.24
C GLN A 368 9.93 9.74 12.00
N ARG A 369 9.15 10.66 11.46
CA ARG A 369 8.41 10.48 10.20
C ARG A 369 9.35 10.13 9.06
N GLN A 370 10.40 10.92 8.86
CA GLN A 370 11.40 10.71 7.81
C GLN A 370 12.15 9.39 8.00
N TYR A 371 12.49 9.03 9.22
CA TYR A 371 13.16 7.76 9.51
C TYR A 371 12.31 6.57 9.06
N ILE A 372 11.02 6.51 9.46
CA ILE A 372 10.12 5.44 9.08
C ILE A 372 9.94 5.41 7.55
N TYR A 373 9.70 6.56 6.95
CA TYR A 373 9.50 6.65 5.50
C TYR A 373 10.73 6.16 4.73
N ASN A 374 11.93 6.63 5.09
CA ASN A 374 13.18 6.24 4.44
C ASN A 374 13.52 4.76 4.64
N SER A 375 13.21 4.20 5.81
CA SER A 375 13.42 2.77 6.10
C SER A 375 12.56 1.88 5.20
N VAL A 376 11.34 2.29 4.88
CA VAL A 376 10.37 1.50 4.11
C VAL A 376 10.48 1.72 2.61
N VAL A 377 10.57 2.98 2.18
CA VAL A 377 10.54 3.37 0.75
C VAL A 377 11.94 3.55 0.16
N GLY A 378 12.94 3.66 1.04
CA GLY A 378 14.34 3.92 0.65
C GLY A 378 14.68 5.39 0.45
N TYR A 379 13.71 6.30 0.34
CA TYR A 379 13.93 7.73 0.20
C TYR A 379 12.65 8.55 0.36
N ASP A 380 12.73 9.63 1.14
CA ASP A 380 11.69 10.67 1.22
C ASP A 380 12.02 11.82 0.25
N GLY A 381 11.13 12.06 -0.72
CA GLY A 381 11.21 13.21 -1.62
C GLY A 381 11.10 14.58 -0.95
N TYR A 382 10.76 14.59 0.33
CA TYR A 382 10.58 15.77 1.19
C TYR A 382 11.89 16.24 1.84
N ASP A 383 13.00 16.26 1.12
CA ASP A 383 14.24 16.81 1.68
C ASP A 383 14.17 18.35 1.64
N SER A 384 13.94 18.93 2.81
CA SER A 384 13.81 20.37 3.01
C SER A 384 15.07 21.13 2.59
N GLY A 385 15.06 21.70 1.39
CA GLY A 385 15.85 22.88 1.07
C GLY A 385 17.36 22.76 0.94
N THR A 386 17.97 21.58 1.05
CA THR A 386 19.38 21.39 0.75
C THR A 386 19.55 21.01 -0.72
N ALA A 387 20.28 21.81 -1.47
CA ALA A 387 20.64 21.47 -2.85
C ALA A 387 21.41 20.14 -2.86
N MET A 388 20.76 19.09 -3.41
CA MET A 388 21.38 17.79 -3.58
C MET A 388 22.17 17.77 -4.89
N ASN A 389 23.32 17.09 -4.89
CA ASN A 389 24.03 16.83 -6.11
C ASN A 389 23.39 15.66 -6.88
N GLU A 390 23.66 15.59 -8.19
CA GLU A 390 23.11 14.56 -9.09
C GLU A 390 23.40 13.13 -8.60
N LEU A 391 24.55 12.89 -7.99
CA LEU A 391 24.94 11.58 -7.47
C LEU A 391 24.09 11.15 -6.27
N GLN A 392 23.73 12.09 -5.40
CA GLN A 392 22.83 11.83 -4.27
C GLN A 392 21.41 11.51 -4.75
N ILE A 393 20.93 12.21 -5.77
CA ILE A 393 19.66 11.96 -6.40
C ILE A 393 19.62 10.54 -7.01
N LYS A 394 20.64 10.18 -7.79
CA LYS A 394 20.77 8.83 -8.38
C LYS A 394 20.79 7.72 -7.30
N SER A 395 21.57 7.89 -6.24
CA SER A 395 21.65 6.91 -5.15
C SER A 395 20.29 6.70 -4.45
N LYS A 396 19.54 7.78 -4.29
CA LYS A 396 18.20 7.72 -3.68
C LYS A 396 17.20 6.96 -4.57
N PHE A 397 17.25 7.17 -5.88
CA PHE A 397 16.44 6.44 -6.85
C PHE A 397 16.78 4.95 -6.89
N GLU A 398 18.06 4.58 -6.83
CA GLU A 398 18.49 3.18 -6.79
C GLU A 398 17.98 2.45 -5.53
N ASN A 399 18.00 3.09 -4.37
CA ASN A 399 17.44 2.52 -3.14
C ASN A 399 15.95 2.24 -3.30
N ARG A 400 15.18 3.19 -3.81
CA ARG A 400 13.76 3.03 -4.08
C ARG A 400 13.48 1.93 -5.09
N ARG A 401 14.25 1.88 -6.18
CA ARG A 401 14.17 0.84 -7.20
C ARG A 401 14.36 -0.55 -6.59
N THR A 402 15.32 -0.71 -5.68
CA THR A 402 15.56 -1.97 -4.97
C THR A 402 14.34 -2.42 -4.17
N VAL A 403 13.70 -1.50 -3.43
CA VAL A 403 12.47 -1.79 -2.68
C VAL A 403 11.34 -2.20 -3.63
N LEU A 404 11.11 -1.45 -4.70
CA LEU A 404 10.05 -1.75 -5.67
C LEU A 404 10.29 -3.06 -6.42
N ASN A 405 11.53 -3.41 -6.75
CA ASN A 405 11.87 -4.69 -7.38
C ASN A 405 11.56 -5.88 -6.45
N ARG A 406 11.78 -5.75 -5.13
CA ARG A 406 11.41 -6.79 -4.17
C ARG A 406 9.89 -6.98 -4.11
N LEU A 407 9.13 -5.88 -4.05
CA LEU A 407 7.67 -5.93 -4.07
C LEU A 407 7.14 -6.50 -5.38
N LYS A 408 7.71 -6.08 -6.51
CA LYS A 408 7.40 -6.58 -7.84
C LYS A 408 7.42 -8.10 -7.89
N SER A 409 8.51 -8.72 -7.45
CA SER A 409 8.65 -10.18 -7.49
C SER A 409 7.56 -10.91 -6.70
N ASN A 410 7.09 -10.35 -5.58
CA ASN A 410 6.00 -10.94 -4.82
C ASN A 410 4.67 -10.89 -5.59
N PHE A 411 4.34 -9.73 -6.17
CA PHE A 411 3.12 -9.58 -6.99
C PHE A 411 3.15 -10.46 -8.22
N GLU A 412 4.27 -10.49 -8.93
CA GLU A 412 4.46 -11.32 -10.13
C GLU A 412 4.31 -12.81 -9.84
N ASN A 413 4.90 -13.29 -8.76
CA ASN A 413 4.78 -14.69 -8.35
C ASN A 413 3.32 -15.07 -8.04
N ALA A 414 2.60 -14.21 -7.32
CA ALA A 414 1.20 -14.44 -6.99
C ALA A 414 0.32 -14.42 -8.25
N GLN A 415 0.49 -13.42 -9.11
CA GLN A 415 -0.27 -13.32 -10.36
C GLN A 415 0.07 -14.47 -11.31
N TYR A 416 1.34 -14.81 -11.45
CA TYR A 416 1.79 -15.96 -12.25
C TYR A 416 1.09 -17.25 -11.80
N PHE A 417 1.07 -17.53 -10.50
CA PHE A 417 0.41 -18.72 -9.96
C PHE A 417 -1.07 -18.76 -10.33
N VAL A 418 -1.78 -17.65 -10.15
CA VAL A 418 -3.21 -17.54 -10.46
C VAL A 418 -3.47 -17.77 -11.94
N GLU A 419 -2.79 -17.02 -12.81
CA GLU A 419 -3.05 -17.05 -14.24
C GLU A 419 -2.58 -18.34 -14.89
N ASP A 420 -1.44 -18.90 -14.46
CA ASP A 420 -0.97 -20.23 -14.91
C ASP A 420 -1.97 -21.32 -14.52
N THR A 421 -2.50 -21.28 -13.27
CA THR A 421 -3.47 -22.26 -12.79
C THR A 421 -4.81 -22.14 -13.52
N ILE A 422 -5.32 -20.90 -13.71
CA ILE A 422 -6.54 -20.65 -14.48
C ILE A 422 -6.39 -21.15 -15.93
N CYS A 423 -5.27 -20.84 -16.57
CA CYS A 423 -5.02 -21.28 -17.94
C CYS A 423 -4.91 -22.81 -18.06
N ARG A 424 -4.31 -23.47 -17.08
CA ARG A 424 -4.26 -24.95 -17.03
C ARG A 424 -5.64 -25.57 -16.86
N LEU A 425 -6.48 -25.03 -15.98
CA LEU A 425 -7.85 -25.50 -15.79
C LEU A 425 -8.72 -25.27 -17.02
N ARG A 426 -8.57 -24.13 -17.70
CA ARG A 426 -9.43 -23.74 -18.83
C ARG A 426 -9.01 -24.37 -20.17
N TYR A 427 -7.69 -24.48 -20.42
CA TYR A 427 -7.14 -24.90 -21.71
C TYR A 427 -6.35 -26.20 -21.67
N GLY A 428 -6.06 -26.73 -20.49
CA GLY A 428 -5.38 -28.01 -20.34
C GLY A 428 -4.03 -28.05 -21.08
N LYS A 429 -3.86 -29.06 -21.94
CA LYS A 429 -2.60 -29.30 -22.67
C LYS A 429 -2.32 -28.29 -23.79
N GLU A 430 -3.28 -27.49 -24.17
CA GLU A 430 -3.14 -26.47 -25.22
C GLU A 430 -2.42 -25.20 -24.71
N TYR A 431 -2.44 -24.98 -23.40
CA TYR A 431 -1.65 -23.96 -22.74
C TYR A 431 -0.20 -24.41 -22.53
N LYS A 432 0.77 -23.52 -22.80
CA LYS A 432 2.22 -23.80 -22.75
C LYS A 432 2.98 -22.98 -21.73
N GLY A 433 2.32 -22.08 -21.04
CA GLY A 433 2.91 -21.22 -20.00
C GLY A 433 2.72 -19.74 -20.27
N CYS A 434 2.98 -18.93 -19.26
CA CYS A 434 2.95 -17.47 -19.35
C CYS A 434 4.23 -16.85 -18.78
N VAL A 435 4.42 -15.58 -19.11
CA VAL A 435 5.44 -14.70 -18.52
C VAL A 435 4.74 -13.47 -18.01
N ILE A 436 4.95 -13.14 -16.74
CA ILE A 436 4.43 -11.93 -16.11
C ILE A 436 5.61 -11.16 -15.55
N ASP A 437 5.85 -9.96 -16.07
CA ASP A 437 6.90 -9.04 -15.65
C ASP A 437 6.33 -7.62 -15.64
N TYR A 438 6.33 -6.97 -14.48
CA TYR A 438 5.84 -5.59 -14.33
C TYR A 438 6.85 -4.53 -14.79
N GLY A 439 7.96 -4.95 -15.36
CA GLY A 439 9.03 -4.07 -15.79
C GLY A 439 10.03 -3.76 -14.67
N THR A 440 11.08 -3.04 -14.99
CA THR A 440 12.21 -2.78 -14.06
C THR A 440 12.49 -1.32 -13.80
N GLU A 441 11.91 -0.41 -14.59
CA GLU A 441 12.10 1.03 -14.47
C GLU A 441 10.83 1.69 -13.93
N PHE A 442 10.83 2.02 -12.64
CA PHE A 442 9.71 2.66 -11.94
C PHE A 442 9.79 4.19 -11.92
N TYR A 443 10.81 4.75 -12.54
CA TYR A 443 10.96 6.19 -12.67
C TYR A 443 10.25 6.66 -13.93
N ILE A 444 9.17 7.39 -13.76
CA ILE A 444 8.51 8.07 -14.87
C ILE A 444 9.28 9.38 -15.07
N TYR A 445 10.15 9.41 -16.07
CA TYR A 445 10.75 10.64 -16.52
C TYR A 445 9.67 11.62 -16.97
N THR A 446 9.82 12.89 -16.61
CA THR A 446 8.97 13.92 -17.20
C THR A 446 9.22 13.98 -18.71
N ILE A 447 8.23 14.50 -19.44
CA ILE A 447 8.35 14.65 -20.90
C ILE A 447 9.58 15.49 -21.25
N GLU A 448 9.88 16.51 -20.45
CA GLU A 448 11.06 17.36 -20.59
C GLU A 448 12.36 16.60 -20.41
N GLU A 449 12.46 15.74 -19.41
CA GLU A 449 13.64 14.88 -19.18
C GLU A 449 13.83 13.86 -20.29
N LEU A 450 12.75 13.21 -20.76
CA LEU A 450 12.82 12.28 -21.89
C LEU A 450 13.28 12.99 -23.17
N ARG A 451 12.77 14.19 -23.43
CA ARG A 451 13.19 15.00 -24.59
C ARG A 451 14.64 15.46 -24.47
N ALA A 452 15.11 15.79 -23.26
CA ALA A 452 16.50 16.15 -23.02
C ALA A 452 17.42 14.92 -23.28
N ARG A 453 17.07 13.75 -22.75
CA ARG A 453 17.81 12.49 -23.00
C ARG A 453 17.84 12.13 -24.48
N TYR A 454 16.72 12.24 -25.19
CA TYR A 454 16.68 11.99 -26.63
C TYR A 454 17.62 12.93 -27.41
N LYS A 455 17.63 14.22 -27.07
CA LYS A 455 18.57 15.19 -27.68
C LYS A 455 20.02 14.85 -27.40
N GLU A 456 20.35 14.46 -26.18
CA GLU A 456 21.70 14.07 -25.79
C GLU A 456 22.13 12.78 -26.49
N ALA A 457 21.28 11.74 -26.50
CA ALA A 457 21.52 10.49 -27.21
C ALA A 457 21.74 10.72 -28.71
N LYS A 458 20.91 11.57 -29.33
CA LYS A 458 21.08 11.95 -30.74
C LYS A 458 22.39 12.71 -30.98
N ALA A 459 22.78 13.63 -30.11
CA ALA A 459 24.00 14.41 -30.20
C ALA A 459 25.28 13.56 -29.98
N SER A 460 25.21 12.53 -29.14
CA SER A 460 26.30 11.59 -28.88
C SER A 460 26.44 10.49 -29.93
N GLY A 461 25.54 10.42 -30.92
CA GLY A 461 25.57 9.40 -31.97
C GLY A 461 25.15 8.00 -31.49
N SER A 462 24.22 7.94 -30.52
CA SER A 462 23.62 6.67 -30.05
C SER A 462 22.97 5.87 -31.19
N SER A 463 22.81 4.57 -31.00
CA SER A 463 22.23 3.68 -32.00
C SER A 463 20.75 4.06 -32.31
N GLU A 464 20.29 3.75 -33.54
CA GLU A 464 18.87 3.95 -33.90
C GLU A 464 17.92 3.23 -32.94
N THR A 465 18.28 2.04 -32.44
CA THR A 465 17.49 1.28 -31.45
C THR A 465 17.31 2.07 -30.15
N GLU A 466 18.36 2.75 -29.67
CA GLU A 466 18.26 3.58 -28.46
C GLU A 466 17.42 4.84 -28.70
N LEU A 467 17.58 5.47 -29.85
CA LEU A 467 16.75 6.62 -30.24
C LEU A 467 15.28 6.23 -30.41
N ASP A 468 15.00 5.07 -31.01
CA ASP A 468 13.65 4.52 -31.11
C ASP A 468 13.04 4.29 -29.72
N TYR A 469 13.78 3.67 -28.82
CA TYR A 469 13.33 3.42 -27.46
C TYR A 469 12.96 4.72 -26.73
N LEU A 470 13.81 5.74 -26.77
CA LEU A 470 13.54 7.03 -26.14
C LEU A 470 12.35 7.77 -26.79
N ALA A 471 12.25 7.72 -28.12
CA ALA A 471 11.13 8.30 -28.85
C ALA A 471 9.80 7.60 -28.53
N ASP A 472 9.82 6.29 -28.34
CA ASP A 472 8.66 5.52 -27.94
C ASP A 472 8.22 5.87 -26.51
N GLN A 473 9.14 6.02 -25.59
CA GLN A 473 8.82 6.47 -24.22
C GLN A 473 8.15 7.85 -24.22
N ILE A 474 8.66 8.80 -25.03
CA ILE A 474 8.03 10.12 -25.20
C ILE A 474 6.61 9.95 -25.75
N MET A 475 6.45 9.18 -26.80
CA MET A 475 5.16 8.94 -27.47
C MET A 475 4.12 8.34 -26.50
N TYR A 476 4.49 7.29 -25.75
CA TYR A 476 3.63 6.66 -24.75
C TYR A 476 3.30 7.61 -23.60
N THR A 477 4.27 8.36 -23.09
CA THR A 477 4.07 9.28 -21.97
C THR A 477 3.13 10.43 -22.34
N GLU A 478 3.28 10.99 -23.54
CA GLU A 478 2.42 12.08 -24.06
C GLU A 478 0.98 11.63 -24.33
N ASN A 479 0.78 10.38 -24.73
CA ASN A 479 -0.53 9.88 -25.18
C ASN A 479 -1.14 8.86 -24.21
N LYS A 480 -0.64 8.71 -22.98
CA LYS A 480 -1.12 7.74 -21.99
C LYS A 480 -2.63 7.82 -21.73
N THR A 481 -3.22 9.01 -21.83
CA THR A 481 -4.65 9.25 -21.61
C THR A 481 -5.50 9.25 -22.90
N ASN A 482 -4.86 9.09 -24.07
CA ASN A 482 -5.52 9.14 -25.37
C ASN A 482 -5.13 7.91 -26.23
N PRO A 483 -5.77 6.75 -26.03
CA PRO A 483 -5.43 5.52 -26.75
C PRO A 483 -5.60 5.63 -28.26
N VAL A 484 -6.58 6.41 -28.74
CA VAL A 484 -6.79 6.62 -30.19
C VAL A 484 -5.60 7.35 -30.82
N GLN A 485 -5.10 8.38 -30.16
CA GLN A 485 -3.92 9.11 -30.62
C GLN A 485 -2.64 8.24 -30.51
N LEU A 486 -2.53 7.44 -29.46
CA LEU A 486 -1.42 6.51 -29.31
C LEU A 486 -1.37 5.50 -30.47
N GLU A 487 -2.50 4.87 -30.80
CA GLU A 487 -2.61 3.95 -31.94
C GLU A 487 -2.20 4.62 -33.24
N ARG A 488 -2.68 5.84 -33.49
CA ARG A 488 -2.27 6.64 -34.64
C ARG A 488 -0.75 6.84 -34.70
N MET A 489 -0.13 7.22 -33.60
CA MET A 489 1.32 7.44 -33.54
C MET A 489 2.13 6.17 -33.77
N VAL A 490 1.65 5.01 -33.29
CA VAL A 490 2.25 3.70 -33.55
C VAL A 490 2.23 3.36 -35.04
N ILE A 491 1.12 3.64 -35.73
CA ILE A 491 1.02 3.42 -37.18
C ILE A 491 1.99 4.37 -37.93
N LEU A 492 1.97 5.66 -37.61
CA LEU A 492 2.82 6.66 -38.26
C LEU A 492 4.31 6.35 -38.07
N LYS A 493 4.71 5.85 -36.88
CA LYS A 493 6.06 5.39 -36.62
C LYS A 493 6.55 4.36 -37.63
N GLN A 494 5.70 3.41 -38.03
CA GLN A 494 6.05 2.34 -38.97
C GLN A 494 6.11 2.81 -40.42
N LEU A 495 5.51 3.93 -40.73
CA LEU A 495 5.40 4.46 -42.10
C LEU A 495 6.45 5.53 -42.41
N GLU A 496 6.95 6.26 -41.40
CA GLU A 496 7.88 7.36 -41.57
C GLU A 496 9.32 6.86 -41.77
N PRO A 497 9.94 7.02 -42.96
CA PRO A 497 11.31 6.62 -43.16
C PRO A 497 12.26 7.58 -42.44
N PHE A 498 13.45 7.06 -41.98
CA PHE A 498 14.47 7.85 -41.30
C PHE A 498 13.90 8.74 -40.17
N ARG A 499 13.11 8.16 -39.28
CA ARG A 499 12.35 8.85 -38.24
C ARG A 499 13.20 9.83 -37.40
N HIS A 500 14.43 9.47 -37.12
CA HIS A 500 15.36 10.26 -36.30
C HIS A 500 16.15 11.33 -37.05
N LEU A 501 16.05 11.34 -38.39
CA LEU A 501 16.71 12.31 -39.24
C LEU A 501 15.76 13.46 -39.61
N THR A 502 16.30 14.65 -39.67
CA THR A 502 15.61 15.82 -40.21
C THR A 502 15.40 15.71 -41.72
N THR A 503 14.44 16.40 -42.28
CA THR A 503 14.22 16.48 -43.72
C THR A 503 15.49 16.88 -44.48
N ARG A 504 16.31 17.80 -43.93
CA ARG A 504 17.57 18.24 -44.52
C ARG A 504 18.61 17.11 -44.57
N GLU A 505 18.78 16.40 -43.46
CA GLU A 505 19.71 15.28 -43.38
C GLU A 505 19.35 14.19 -44.41
N VAL A 506 18.06 13.87 -44.59
CA VAL A 506 17.63 12.87 -45.59
C VAL A 506 17.83 13.36 -47.04
N VAL A 507 17.65 14.65 -47.31
CA VAL A 507 17.96 15.24 -48.63
C VAL A 507 19.47 15.19 -48.92
N ASP A 508 20.30 15.38 -47.92
CA ASP A 508 21.75 15.29 -48.08
C ASP A 508 22.18 13.82 -48.31
N LEU A 509 21.61 12.84 -47.60
CA LEU A 509 21.79 11.42 -47.87
C LEU A 509 21.40 11.05 -49.30
N TYR A 510 20.30 11.62 -49.84
CA TYR A 510 19.90 11.39 -51.22
C TYR A 510 20.95 11.96 -52.22
N LYS A 511 21.45 13.16 -51.99
CA LYS A 511 22.51 13.75 -52.86
C LYS A 511 23.79 12.95 -52.85
N GLU A 512 24.11 12.30 -51.72
CA GLU A 512 25.28 11.42 -51.56
C GLU A 512 25.05 10.01 -52.10
N GLY A 513 23.84 9.71 -52.61
CA GLY A 513 23.49 8.39 -53.18
C GLY A 513 23.28 7.29 -52.11
N LEU A 514 23.11 7.67 -50.86
CA LEU A 514 22.89 6.74 -49.72
C LEU A 514 21.42 6.36 -49.50
N THR A 515 20.48 7.02 -50.19
CA THR A 515 19.06 6.67 -50.18
C THR A 515 18.45 6.92 -51.57
N ASP A 516 17.31 6.27 -51.85
CA ASP A 516 16.61 6.43 -53.10
C ASP A 516 15.66 7.66 -53.12
N GLU A 517 15.31 8.11 -54.33
CA GLU A 517 14.49 9.31 -54.54
C GLU A 517 13.07 9.18 -53.93
N VAL A 518 12.47 7.98 -53.97
CA VAL A 518 11.13 7.73 -53.48
C VAL A 518 11.09 7.88 -51.98
N THR A 519 12.04 7.25 -51.26
CA THR A 519 12.17 7.33 -49.82
C THR A 519 12.43 8.77 -49.33
N ALA A 520 13.32 9.51 -50.06
CA ALA A 520 13.56 10.91 -49.73
C ALA A 520 12.31 11.79 -49.91
N LYS A 521 11.55 11.59 -51.01
CA LYS A 521 10.30 12.30 -51.27
C LYS A 521 9.20 11.97 -50.24
N ILE A 522 9.14 10.70 -49.79
CA ILE A 522 8.18 10.30 -48.73
C ILE A 522 8.51 11.08 -47.45
N LYS A 523 9.77 11.13 -47.02
CA LYS A 523 10.17 11.86 -45.81
C LYS A 523 9.86 13.35 -45.92
N VAL A 524 10.18 13.99 -47.03
CA VAL A 524 9.93 15.43 -47.22
C VAL A 524 8.45 15.77 -47.19
N ASN A 525 7.59 14.92 -47.75
CA ASN A 525 6.15 15.17 -47.90
C ASN A 525 5.30 14.33 -46.97
N PHE A 526 5.86 13.70 -45.95
CA PHE A 526 5.22 12.66 -45.15
C PHE A 526 3.81 13.08 -44.65
N THR A 527 3.72 14.22 -43.96
CA THR A 527 2.44 14.73 -43.43
C THR A 527 1.39 14.90 -44.54
N SER A 528 1.79 15.53 -45.67
CA SER A 528 0.87 15.76 -46.80
C SER A 528 0.39 14.46 -47.46
N LEU A 529 1.27 13.44 -47.47
CA LEU A 529 0.94 12.11 -48.01
C LEU A 529 -0.05 11.38 -47.10
N ILE A 530 0.12 11.47 -45.79
CA ILE A 530 -0.85 10.92 -44.82
C ILE A 530 -2.19 11.64 -44.92
N ASP A 531 -2.22 12.97 -44.99
CA ASP A 531 -3.43 13.77 -45.14
C ASP A 531 -4.17 13.44 -46.45
N ARG A 532 -3.42 13.17 -47.54
CA ARG A 532 -3.98 12.73 -48.79
C ARG A 532 -4.58 11.31 -48.65
N PHE A 533 -3.85 10.41 -48.02
CA PHE A 533 -4.32 9.05 -47.78
C PHE A 533 -5.65 9.03 -47.02
N GLU A 534 -5.75 9.81 -45.94
CA GLU A 534 -6.97 9.87 -45.12
C GLU A 534 -8.15 10.52 -45.84
N ARG A 535 -7.89 11.47 -46.74
CA ARG A 535 -8.95 12.07 -47.58
C ARG A 535 -9.49 11.12 -48.66
N GLU A 536 -8.62 10.28 -49.21
CA GLU A 536 -8.98 9.35 -50.27
C GLU A 536 -9.54 8.01 -49.75
N ASN A 537 -9.27 7.65 -48.48
CA ASN A 537 -9.72 6.41 -47.86
C ASN A 537 -10.57 6.69 -46.63
N THR A 538 -10.06 6.33 -45.45
CA THR A 538 -10.61 6.58 -44.14
C THR A 538 -9.50 6.98 -43.21
N ASN A 539 -9.84 7.33 -41.94
CA ASN A 539 -8.85 7.57 -40.93
C ASN A 539 -7.86 6.39 -40.84
N ILE A 540 -6.58 6.68 -40.66
CA ILE A 540 -5.51 5.69 -40.65
C ILE A 540 -5.71 4.60 -39.58
N ASN A 541 -6.39 4.93 -38.46
CA ASN A 541 -6.72 3.96 -37.44
C ASN A 541 -7.77 2.94 -37.88
N ASP A 542 -8.75 3.39 -38.70
CA ASP A 542 -9.87 2.57 -39.12
C ASP A 542 -9.57 1.81 -40.41
N PHE A 543 -8.61 2.28 -41.21
CA PHE A 543 -8.21 1.62 -42.44
C PHE A 543 -7.66 0.21 -42.17
N GLY A 544 -8.29 -0.79 -42.78
CA GLY A 544 -7.84 -2.17 -42.62
C GLY A 544 -8.03 -2.73 -41.21
N ALA A 545 -9.04 -2.32 -40.46
CA ALA A 545 -9.33 -2.81 -39.11
C ALA A 545 -9.45 -4.34 -38.99
N ASN A 546 -9.81 -5.01 -40.09
CA ASN A 546 -10.03 -6.47 -40.15
C ASN A 546 -8.84 -7.26 -40.70
N VAL A 547 -7.67 -6.65 -40.88
CA VAL A 547 -6.47 -7.33 -41.37
C VAL A 547 -5.31 -7.25 -40.33
N PRO A 548 -4.36 -8.20 -40.35
CA PRO A 548 -3.19 -8.14 -39.48
C PRO A 548 -2.44 -6.81 -39.59
N PHE A 549 -1.91 -6.31 -38.51
CA PHE A 549 -1.24 -5.02 -38.43
C PHE A 549 -0.11 -4.85 -39.48
N ALA A 550 0.71 -5.87 -39.68
CA ALA A 550 1.76 -5.86 -40.70
C ALA A 550 1.19 -5.65 -42.13
N THR A 551 0.08 -6.34 -42.47
CA THR A 551 -0.59 -6.20 -43.75
C THR A 551 -1.22 -4.81 -43.92
N LYS A 552 -1.77 -4.23 -42.85
CA LYS A 552 -2.26 -2.85 -42.80
C LYS A 552 -1.16 -1.86 -43.18
N ILE A 553 -0.02 -1.94 -42.48
CA ILE A 553 1.15 -1.09 -42.73
C ILE A 553 1.66 -1.24 -44.17
N GLU A 554 1.78 -2.46 -44.67
CA GLU A 554 2.21 -2.73 -46.03
C GLU A 554 1.28 -2.08 -47.06
N ARG A 555 -0.03 -2.20 -46.91
CA ARG A 555 -1.03 -1.59 -47.81
C ARG A 555 -0.94 -0.07 -47.83
N ILE A 556 -0.81 0.56 -46.65
CA ILE A 556 -0.68 2.01 -46.53
C ILE A 556 0.64 2.45 -47.19
N ASN A 557 1.75 1.76 -46.91
CA ASN A 557 3.06 2.08 -47.47
C ASN A 557 3.10 1.98 -48.99
N ASN A 558 2.48 0.95 -49.57
CA ASN A 558 2.38 0.80 -51.02
C ASN A 558 1.58 1.95 -51.64
N GLN A 559 0.47 2.36 -51.05
CA GLN A 559 -0.34 3.47 -51.55
C GLN A 559 0.40 4.81 -51.44
N ILE A 560 1.16 5.04 -50.35
CA ILE A 560 2.05 6.22 -50.19
C ILE A 560 3.11 6.24 -51.31
N LYS A 561 3.72 5.11 -51.62
CA LYS A 561 4.70 4.99 -52.72
C LYS A 561 4.06 5.29 -54.08
N ASP A 562 2.83 4.84 -54.34
CA ASP A 562 2.08 5.13 -55.55
C ASP A 562 1.81 6.63 -55.70
N TYR A 563 1.49 7.33 -54.62
CA TYR A 563 1.31 8.79 -54.63
C TYR A 563 2.60 9.55 -55.02
N VAL A 564 3.76 9.06 -54.59
CA VAL A 564 5.06 9.66 -54.92
C VAL A 564 5.47 9.37 -56.34
N ASN A 565 5.15 8.18 -56.86
CA ASN A 565 5.47 7.75 -58.25
C ASN A 565 4.50 8.31 -59.31
N GLY A 566 3.46 9.04 -58.90
CA GLY A 566 2.47 9.59 -59.80
C GLY A 566 1.52 8.55 -60.41
N ASN A 567 1.52 7.34 -59.90
CA ASN A 567 0.55 6.32 -60.25
C ASN A 567 -0.80 6.64 -59.56
N LYS A 568 -1.84 6.84 -60.38
CA LYS A 568 -3.19 7.07 -59.87
C LYS A 568 -3.85 5.77 -59.44
#